data_3ffd697da758ffc6598dcb041090bf0c
#
_entry.id   3ffd697da758ffc6598dcb041090bf0c
#
_cell.length_a   1.000
_cell.length_b   1.000
_cell.length_c   1.000
_cell.angle_alpha   90.00
_cell.angle_beta   90.00
_cell.angle_gamma   90.00
#
_symmetry.space_group_name_H-M   'P 1'
#
loop_
_entity.id
_entity.type
_entity.pdbx_description
1 polymer ?
#
loop_
_entity_poly.entity_id
_entity_poly.type
_entity_poly.pdbx_seq_one_letter_code
_entity_poly.pdbx_strand_id
1 'polypeptide(L)'
;MEHMDFGKKKKTFGRGFLIFLLGFLGLLGLSTGISWLLPDKMTGAPGKLALVEIKGVISDSTEIVRQLVKFRRDDDIRGIVLRINSPGGAVGPSQEIYDEVLRIRESDKMIFASLGSTAASG
;
A
#
# COMPACT_ATOMS: atom_id res chain seq x y z
N MET A 1 -72.67 28.05 31.57
CA MET A 1 -72.20 26.75 30.95
C MET A 1 -71.18 27.11 29.94
N GLU A 2 -69.93 26.95 30.35
CA GLU A 2 -68.75 27.36 29.58
C GLU A 2 -68.15 26.10 28.92
N HIS A 3 -68.21 26.04 27.58
CA HIS A 3 -67.63 24.97 26.81
C HIS A 3 -66.15 25.26 26.63
N MET A 4 -65.29 24.54 27.36
CA MET A 4 -63.82 24.51 27.11
C MET A 4 -63.55 23.63 25.87
N ASP A 5 -63.12 24.29 24.79
CA ASP A 5 -62.64 23.66 23.57
C ASP A 5 -61.16 23.28 23.76
N PHE A 6 -60.88 21.97 23.88
CA PHE A 6 -59.53 21.42 23.91
C PHE A 6 -59.02 21.26 22.47
N GLY A 7 -58.44 22.38 21.96
CA GLY A 7 -57.71 22.35 20.66
C GLY A 7 -56.61 21.31 20.64
N LYS A 8 -56.81 20.23 19.86
CA LYS A 8 -55.79 19.21 19.57
C LYS A 8 -54.61 19.84 18.83
N LYS A 9 -53.55 20.19 19.51
CA LYS A 9 -52.24 20.45 18.88
C LYS A 9 -51.71 19.20 18.22
N LYS A 10 -51.83 19.09 16.90
CA LYS A 10 -51.22 18.06 16.10
C LYS A 10 -49.69 18.29 16.17
N LYS A 11 -48.98 17.35 16.78
CA LYS A 11 -47.51 17.34 16.85
C LYS A 11 -46.92 17.17 15.46
N THR A 12 -46.41 18.24 14.87
CA THR A 12 -45.64 18.26 13.62
C THR A 12 -44.21 17.73 13.81
N PHE A 13 -43.98 16.94 14.86
CA PHE A 13 -42.68 16.39 15.21
C PHE A 13 -42.14 15.36 14.20
N GLY A 14 -43.01 14.68 13.44
CA GLY A 14 -42.62 13.61 12.55
C GLY A 14 -41.90 14.03 11.25
N ARG A 15 -42.24 15.23 10.71
CA ARG A 15 -41.70 15.67 9.41
C ARG A 15 -40.25 16.16 9.53
N GLY A 16 -39.90 16.86 10.57
CA GLY A 16 -38.54 17.32 10.84
C GLY A 16 -37.60 16.15 11.15
N PHE A 17 -38.08 15.18 11.92
CA PHE A 17 -37.32 13.97 12.25
C PHE A 17 -37.08 13.10 11.01
N LEU A 18 -38.05 12.98 10.11
CA LEU A 18 -37.92 12.23 8.88
C LEU A 18 -36.90 12.87 7.91
N ILE A 19 -36.90 14.21 7.81
CA ILE A 19 -35.94 14.95 6.98
C ILE A 19 -34.53 14.82 7.56
N PHE A 20 -34.37 14.87 8.88
CA PHE A 20 -33.09 14.67 9.56
C PHE A 20 -32.56 13.23 9.35
N LEU A 21 -33.44 12.23 9.44
CA LEU A 21 -33.10 10.82 9.22
C LEU A 21 -32.65 10.56 7.78
N LEU A 22 -33.36 11.12 6.80
CA LEU A 22 -33.02 11.02 5.38
C LEU A 22 -31.68 11.73 5.05
N GLY A 23 -31.45 12.90 5.65
CA GLY A 23 -30.17 13.63 5.52
C GLY A 23 -28.99 12.86 6.14
N PHE A 24 -29.21 12.25 7.29
CA PHE A 24 -28.21 11.43 7.97
C PHE A 24 -27.89 10.14 7.21
N LEU A 25 -28.92 9.47 6.66
CA LEU A 25 -28.75 8.30 5.82
C LEU A 25 -28.03 8.64 4.50
N GLY A 26 -28.33 9.81 3.91
CA GLY A 26 -27.64 10.32 2.72
C GLY A 26 -26.15 10.59 2.99
N LEU A 27 -25.83 11.16 4.15
CA LEU A 27 -24.43 11.43 4.55
C LEU A 27 -23.64 10.14 4.79
N LEU A 28 -24.28 9.12 5.39
CA LEU A 28 -23.68 7.79 5.57
C LEU A 28 -23.47 7.07 4.22
N GLY A 29 -24.42 7.19 3.30
CA GLY A 29 -24.28 6.63 1.95
C GLY A 29 -23.17 7.30 1.14
N LEU A 30 -22.97 8.62 1.29
CA LEU A 30 -21.90 9.35 0.62
C LEU A 30 -20.51 8.95 1.14
N SER A 31 -20.38 8.69 2.44
CA SER A 31 -19.10 8.29 3.05
C SER A 31 -18.65 6.90 2.60
N THR A 32 -19.57 5.97 2.41
CA THR A 32 -19.27 4.61 1.90
C THR A 32 -19.00 4.59 0.40
N GLY A 33 -19.63 5.46 -0.37
CA GLY A 33 -19.43 5.57 -1.82
C GLY A 33 -18.07 6.14 -2.21
N ILE A 34 -17.54 7.09 -1.44
CA ILE A 34 -16.23 7.71 -1.70
C ILE A 34 -15.08 6.73 -1.46
N SER A 35 -15.21 5.80 -0.50
CA SER A 35 -14.19 4.77 -0.24
C SER A 35 -13.99 3.82 -1.43
N TRP A 36 -14.98 3.66 -2.29
CA TRP A 36 -14.92 2.81 -3.47
C TRP A 36 -14.28 3.51 -4.68
N LEU A 37 -14.30 4.86 -4.70
CA LEU A 37 -13.72 5.66 -5.78
C LEU A 37 -12.25 6.03 -5.55
N LEU A 38 -11.76 5.94 -4.31
CA LEU A 38 -10.35 6.19 -4.01
C LEU A 38 -9.53 4.95 -4.37
N PRO A 39 -8.57 5.05 -5.30
CA PRO A 39 -7.68 3.92 -5.56
C PRO A 39 -6.94 3.55 -4.26
N ASP A 40 -6.88 2.27 -3.98
CA ASP A 40 -6.26 1.66 -2.78
C ASP A 40 -4.80 2.13 -2.52
N LYS A 41 -4.21 2.77 -3.51
CA LYS A 41 -2.87 3.40 -3.45
C LYS A 41 -2.80 4.66 -2.57
N MET A 42 -3.94 5.26 -2.19
CA MET A 42 -3.96 6.46 -1.32
C MET A 42 -4.21 6.14 0.16
N THR A 43 -4.83 5.03 0.46
CA THR A 43 -4.86 4.48 1.81
C THR A 43 -3.55 3.73 2.02
N GLY A 44 -2.55 4.39 2.60
CA GLY A 44 -1.27 3.79 2.93
C GLY A 44 -1.45 2.63 3.91
N ALA A 45 -1.94 1.50 3.41
CA ALA A 45 -1.88 0.25 4.15
C ALA A 45 -0.40 0.03 4.52
N PRO A 46 -0.08 -0.27 5.79
CA PRO A 46 1.29 -0.48 6.22
C PRO A 46 1.86 -1.66 5.43
N GLY A 47 2.58 -1.36 4.35
CA GLY A 47 3.25 -2.37 3.54
C GLY A 47 4.60 -2.69 4.16
N LYS A 48 5.01 -3.95 4.09
CA LYS A 48 6.33 -4.39 4.54
C LYS A 48 7.39 -3.97 3.52
N LEU A 49 8.58 -3.61 4.01
CA LEU A 49 9.77 -3.46 3.20
C LEU A 49 10.64 -4.71 3.37
N ALA A 50 11.12 -5.26 2.27
CA ALA A 50 12.07 -6.36 2.28
C ALA A 50 13.50 -5.81 2.19
N LEU A 51 14.43 -6.44 2.91
CA LEU A 51 15.86 -6.16 2.83
C LEU A 51 16.55 -7.36 2.19
N VAL A 52 17.28 -7.11 1.11
CA VAL A 52 18.18 -8.08 0.48
C VAL A 52 19.60 -7.55 0.57
N GLU A 53 20.53 -8.35 1.06
CA GLU A 53 21.91 -7.95 1.24
C GLU A 53 22.86 -8.66 0.25
N ILE A 54 23.67 -7.86 -0.44
CA ILE A 54 24.79 -8.33 -1.25
C ILE A 54 26.07 -7.99 -0.49
N LYS A 55 26.75 -9.00 0.06
CA LYS A 55 27.97 -8.86 0.85
C LYS A 55 29.15 -9.62 0.26
N GLY A 56 30.32 -8.99 0.27
CA GLY A 56 31.55 -9.62 -0.22
C GLY A 56 31.57 -9.85 -1.73
N VAL A 57 32.43 -10.77 -2.18
CA VAL A 57 32.58 -11.05 -3.61
C VAL A 57 31.36 -11.79 -4.14
N ILE A 58 30.83 -11.35 -5.27
CA ILE A 58 29.69 -11.99 -5.95
C ILE A 58 30.21 -13.19 -6.75
N SER A 59 30.20 -14.37 -6.16
CA SER A 59 30.59 -15.63 -6.82
C SER A 59 29.39 -16.46 -7.24
N ASP A 60 28.22 -16.26 -6.62
CA ASP A 60 26.97 -16.94 -6.90
C ASP A 60 25.79 -15.98 -6.70
N SER A 61 24.77 -16.12 -7.51
CA SER A 61 23.55 -15.28 -7.50
C SER A 61 22.33 -15.97 -6.89
N THR A 62 22.38 -17.31 -6.77
CA THR A 62 21.21 -18.17 -6.52
C THR A 62 20.35 -17.69 -5.35
N GLU A 63 20.98 -17.41 -4.21
CA GLU A 63 20.25 -17.02 -3.01
C GLU A 63 19.67 -15.60 -3.14
N ILE A 64 20.44 -14.68 -3.72
CA ILE A 64 20.02 -13.27 -3.91
C ILE A 64 18.85 -13.21 -4.87
N VAL A 65 18.97 -13.88 -6.04
CA VAL A 65 17.90 -13.93 -7.05
C VAL A 65 16.65 -14.60 -6.48
N ARG A 66 16.80 -15.68 -5.70
CA ARG A 66 15.67 -16.35 -5.06
C ARG A 66 14.92 -15.41 -4.10
N GLN A 67 15.62 -14.61 -3.30
CA GLN A 67 15.01 -13.63 -2.41
C GLN A 67 14.32 -12.51 -3.18
N LEU A 68 14.96 -11.98 -4.21
CA LEU A 68 14.39 -10.92 -5.06
C LEU A 68 13.09 -11.41 -5.74
N VAL A 69 13.10 -12.61 -6.34
CA VAL A 69 11.90 -13.23 -6.96
C VAL A 69 10.79 -13.43 -5.93
N LYS A 70 11.13 -13.95 -4.74
CA LYS A 70 10.15 -14.13 -3.65
C LYS A 70 9.49 -12.82 -3.28
N PHE A 71 10.28 -11.79 -3.01
CA PHE A 71 9.74 -10.48 -2.60
C PHE A 71 9.03 -9.74 -3.73
N ARG A 72 9.43 -9.95 -4.98
CA ARG A 72 8.69 -9.41 -6.13
C ARG A 72 7.28 -9.98 -6.24
N ARG A 73 7.08 -11.26 -5.88
CA ARG A 73 5.79 -11.96 -5.97
C ARG A 73 4.91 -11.83 -4.72
N ASP A 74 5.45 -11.32 -3.62
CA ASP A 74 4.74 -11.21 -2.34
C ASP A 74 3.97 -9.90 -2.28
N ASP A 75 2.65 -9.95 -2.28
CA ASP A 75 1.78 -8.77 -2.30
C ASP A 75 1.83 -7.95 -0.99
N ASP A 76 2.28 -8.54 0.11
CA ASP A 76 2.51 -7.85 1.38
C ASP A 76 3.74 -6.92 1.33
N ILE A 77 4.68 -7.17 0.41
CA ILE A 77 5.89 -6.39 0.24
C ILE A 77 5.63 -5.25 -0.73
N ARG A 78 5.77 -4.01 -0.28
CA ARG A 78 5.56 -2.80 -1.08
C ARG A 78 6.85 -2.26 -1.70
N GLY A 79 7.99 -2.61 -1.15
CA GLY A 79 9.28 -2.19 -1.66
C GLY A 79 10.41 -3.08 -1.19
N ILE A 80 11.52 -3.02 -1.91
CA ILE A 80 12.72 -3.79 -1.64
C ILE A 80 13.89 -2.83 -1.45
N VAL A 81 14.65 -3.01 -0.39
CA VAL A 81 15.92 -2.33 -0.16
C VAL A 81 17.04 -3.32 -0.47
N LEU A 82 17.83 -3.02 -1.50
CA LEU A 82 19.01 -3.79 -1.87
C LEU A 82 20.24 -3.16 -1.19
N ARG A 83 20.71 -3.77 -0.10
CA ARG A 83 21.92 -3.33 0.60
C ARG A 83 23.15 -3.93 -0.05
N ILE A 84 24.01 -3.08 -0.64
CA ILE A 84 25.20 -3.51 -1.37
C ILE A 84 26.45 -3.12 -0.58
N ASN A 85 27.22 -4.12 -0.18
CA ASN A 85 28.56 -3.95 0.39
C ASN A 85 29.50 -5.01 -0.23
N SER A 86 29.87 -4.77 -1.49
CA SER A 86 30.55 -5.73 -2.35
C SER A 86 31.55 -5.03 -3.26
N PRO A 87 32.75 -5.58 -3.46
CA PRO A 87 33.68 -5.13 -4.48
C PRO A 87 33.27 -5.55 -5.91
N GLY A 88 32.15 -6.28 -6.05
CA GLY A 88 31.75 -6.93 -7.30
C GLY A 88 32.13 -8.41 -7.32
N GLY A 89 32.17 -9.01 -8.51
CA GLY A 89 32.50 -10.41 -8.64
C GLY A 89 32.37 -10.96 -10.06
N ALA A 90 31.90 -12.22 -10.16
CA ALA A 90 31.71 -12.88 -11.43
C ALA A 90 30.63 -12.22 -12.27
N VAL A 91 30.86 -12.09 -13.58
CA VAL A 91 29.95 -11.40 -14.52
C VAL A 91 28.58 -12.09 -14.57
N GLY A 92 28.54 -13.42 -14.69
CA GLY A 92 27.29 -14.17 -14.79
C GLY A 92 26.37 -13.92 -13.59
N PRO A 93 26.78 -14.20 -12.34
CA PRO A 93 26.01 -13.92 -11.15
C PRO A 93 25.59 -12.45 -11.03
N SER A 94 26.46 -11.50 -11.33
CA SER A 94 26.13 -10.07 -11.30
C SER A 94 25.05 -9.72 -12.31
N GLN A 95 25.13 -10.30 -13.53
CA GLN A 95 24.10 -10.09 -14.57
C GLN A 95 22.75 -10.68 -14.16
N GLU A 96 22.70 -11.86 -13.56
CA GLU A 96 21.46 -12.48 -13.11
C GLU A 96 20.77 -11.64 -12.02
N ILE A 97 21.53 -11.08 -11.09
CA ILE A 97 21.00 -10.15 -10.07
C ILE A 97 20.46 -8.89 -10.74
N TYR A 98 21.21 -8.31 -11.67
CA TYR A 98 20.81 -7.12 -12.40
C TYR A 98 19.51 -7.34 -13.19
N ASP A 99 19.38 -8.44 -13.89
CA ASP A 99 18.18 -8.78 -14.67
C ASP A 99 16.94 -8.89 -13.76
N GLU A 100 17.08 -9.47 -12.57
CA GLU A 100 15.96 -9.55 -11.63
C GLU A 100 15.61 -8.18 -11.02
N VAL A 101 16.59 -7.31 -10.77
CA VAL A 101 16.37 -5.92 -10.36
C VAL A 101 15.58 -5.16 -11.43
N LEU A 102 15.90 -5.35 -12.72
CA LEU A 102 15.14 -4.77 -13.82
C LEU A 102 13.68 -5.24 -13.83
N ARG A 103 13.44 -6.54 -13.65
CA ARG A 103 12.06 -7.10 -13.56
C ARG A 103 11.28 -6.52 -12.39
N ILE A 104 11.94 -6.24 -11.26
CA ILE A 104 11.30 -5.57 -10.13
C ILE A 104 10.91 -4.13 -10.50
N ARG A 105 11.80 -3.39 -11.17
CA ARG A 105 11.54 -2.02 -11.63
C ARG A 105 10.38 -1.93 -12.63
N GLU A 106 10.18 -2.96 -13.44
CA GLU A 106 9.07 -3.07 -14.39
C GLU A 106 7.76 -3.51 -13.73
N SER A 107 7.83 -3.95 -12.47
CA SER A 107 6.66 -4.27 -11.66
C SER A 107 6.15 -3.04 -10.88
N ASP A 108 5.02 -3.19 -10.18
CA ASP A 108 4.47 -2.13 -9.32
C ASP A 108 5.25 -1.91 -8.01
N LYS A 109 6.39 -2.59 -7.81
CA LYS A 109 7.20 -2.52 -6.58
C LYS A 109 8.37 -1.56 -6.72
N MET A 110 8.59 -0.79 -5.67
CA MET A 110 9.76 0.07 -5.59
C MET A 110 10.99 -0.73 -5.15
N ILE A 111 12.14 -0.47 -5.79
CA ILE A 111 13.43 -0.99 -5.35
C ILE A 111 14.42 0.15 -5.17
N PHE A 112 15.13 0.14 -4.03
CA PHE A 112 16.13 1.14 -3.67
C PHE A 112 17.46 0.47 -3.36
N ALA A 113 18.54 1.03 -3.88
CA ALA A 113 19.90 0.61 -3.51
C ALA A 113 20.38 1.41 -2.29
N SER A 114 20.87 0.67 -1.28
CA SER A 114 21.59 1.23 -0.13
C SER A 114 23.03 0.79 -0.20
N LEU A 115 23.94 1.72 -0.51
CA LEU A 115 25.35 1.41 -0.71
C LEU A 115 26.08 1.38 0.63
N GLY A 116 26.93 0.38 0.81
CA GLY A 116 27.83 0.23 1.95
C GLY A 116 29.14 0.99 1.75
N SER A 117 30.17 0.56 2.47
CA SER A 117 31.53 1.12 2.33
C SER A 117 32.15 0.77 0.98
N THR A 118 31.70 -0.31 0.33
CA THR A 118 32.17 -0.75 -0.97
C THR A 118 30.97 -1.13 -1.84
N ALA A 119 30.87 -0.53 -3.01
CA ALA A 119 29.87 -0.89 -4.02
C ALA A 119 30.52 -0.63 -5.40
N ALA A 120 31.13 -1.66 -5.95
CA ALA A 120 31.90 -1.56 -7.18
C ALA A 120 31.73 -2.79 -8.05
N SER A 121 31.96 -2.64 -9.34
CA SER A 121 32.16 -3.72 -10.32
C SER A 121 31.26 -4.96 -10.18
N GLY A 122 29.95 -4.73 -10.13
CA GLY A 122 28.96 -5.82 -10.10
C GLY A 122 27.78 -5.57 -10.99
#